data_ba64a7b15853b688bf1cd179901694c2
#
_entry.id   ba64a7b15853b688bf1cd179901694c2
#
_cell.length_a   1.000
_cell.length_b   1.000
_cell.length_c   1.000
_cell.angle_alpha   90.00
_cell.angle_beta   90.00
_cell.angle_gamma   90.00
#
_symmetry.space_group_name_H-M   'P 1'
#
loop_
_entity.id
_entity.type
_entity.pdbx_description
1 polymer ?
#
loop_
_entity_poly.entity_id
_entity_poly.type
_entity_poly.pdbx_seq_one_letter_code
_entity_poly.pdbx_strand_id
1 'polypeptide(L)'
;MRICVIDGQGGGIGAALIKRLKEVYREEHEVIALGTNAVATAQMMKARANRGASGENAIVRTVATADVILGCLSIVLANSMMGEVTPRMAVAIASAPARKILLPLTQEAVEIVGLIPEPLPHLVDRIVSQKLREMIDHV
;
A
#
# COMPACT_ATOMS: atom_id res chain seq x y z
N MET A 1 -9.28 10.01 7.33
CA MET A 1 -7.93 10.08 6.77
C MET A 1 -7.94 9.72 5.30
N ARG A 2 -6.88 10.12 4.60
CA ARG A 2 -6.63 9.64 3.25
C ARG A 2 -5.61 8.51 3.30
N ILE A 3 -6.05 7.32 2.92
CA ILE A 3 -5.23 6.11 2.91
C ILE A 3 -4.87 5.78 1.47
N CYS A 4 -3.60 5.81 1.12
CA CYS A 4 -3.13 5.39 -0.19
C CYS A 4 -2.63 3.95 -0.10
N VAL A 5 -3.18 3.07 -0.92
CA VAL A 5 -2.74 1.69 -1.04
C VAL A 5 -2.00 1.55 -2.36
N ILE A 6 -0.74 1.17 -2.29
CA ILE A 6 0.14 1.08 -3.45
C ILE A 6 0.48 -0.38 -3.74
N ASP A 7 0.31 -0.78 -4.98
CA ASP A 7 0.66 -2.13 -5.43
C ASP A 7 1.03 -2.12 -6.90
N GLY A 8 1.56 -3.23 -7.36
CA GLY A 8 1.93 -3.44 -8.75
C GLY A 8 1.58 -4.85 -9.21
N GLN A 9 2.13 -5.24 -10.35
CA GLN A 9 1.87 -6.54 -10.97
C GLN A 9 0.37 -6.82 -11.07
N GLY A 10 -0.14 -7.86 -10.43
CA GLY A 10 -1.56 -8.21 -10.48
C GLY A 10 -2.46 -7.48 -9.49
N GLY A 11 -1.89 -6.74 -8.53
CA GLY A 11 -2.67 -5.96 -7.56
C GLY A 11 -3.32 -6.76 -6.44
N GLY A 12 -2.95 -8.04 -6.26
CA GLY A 12 -3.60 -8.93 -5.30
C GLY A 12 -3.42 -8.52 -3.85
N ILE A 13 -2.23 -8.07 -3.48
CA ILE A 13 -1.95 -7.62 -2.11
C ILE A 13 -2.70 -6.34 -1.80
N GLY A 14 -2.65 -5.38 -2.72
CA GLY A 14 -3.39 -4.12 -2.57
C GLY A 14 -4.89 -4.33 -2.47
N ALA A 15 -5.43 -5.23 -3.30
CA ALA A 15 -6.85 -5.57 -3.25
C ALA A 15 -7.23 -6.20 -1.89
N ALA A 16 -6.39 -7.08 -1.35
CA ALA A 16 -6.63 -7.70 -0.04
C ALA A 16 -6.64 -6.65 1.08
N LEU A 17 -5.71 -5.70 1.05
CA LEU A 17 -5.68 -4.59 2.00
C LEU A 17 -6.94 -3.74 1.92
N ILE A 18 -7.35 -3.36 0.72
CA ILE A 18 -8.54 -2.51 0.52
C ILE A 18 -9.80 -3.24 0.95
N LYS A 19 -9.95 -4.51 0.59
CA LYS A 19 -11.09 -5.31 1.01
C LYS A 19 -11.23 -5.29 2.53
N ARG A 20 -10.13 -5.52 3.26
CA ARG A 20 -10.15 -5.53 4.72
C ARG A 20 -10.43 -4.13 5.30
N LEU A 21 -9.86 -3.09 4.71
CA LEU A 21 -10.16 -1.71 5.10
C LEU A 21 -11.66 -1.41 5.02
N LYS A 22 -12.30 -1.81 3.94
CA LYS A 22 -13.74 -1.58 3.75
C LYS A 22 -14.61 -2.43 4.66
N GLU A 23 -14.15 -3.64 5.01
CA GLU A 23 -14.86 -4.47 5.98
C GLU A 23 -14.85 -3.85 7.39
N VAL A 24 -13.71 -3.28 7.80
CA VAL A 24 -13.52 -2.75 9.16
C VAL A 24 -14.02 -1.31 9.29
N TYR A 25 -13.64 -0.45 8.37
CA TYR A 25 -13.91 1.00 8.47
C TYR A 25 -15.01 1.49 7.56
N ARG A 26 -15.50 0.65 6.66
CA ARG A 26 -16.54 1.00 5.67
C ARG A 26 -16.13 2.25 4.88
N GLU A 27 -16.89 3.32 4.93
CA GLU A 27 -16.61 4.57 4.21
C GLU A 27 -16.07 5.68 5.13
N GLU A 28 -15.57 5.33 6.29
CA GLU A 28 -15.03 6.31 7.24
C GLU A 28 -13.77 7.03 6.72
N HIS A 29 -13.01 6.38 5.83
CA HIS A 29 -11.77 6.93 5.29
C HIS A 29 -11.78 6.91 3.78
N GLU A 30 -11.09 7.87 3.17
CA GLU A 30 -10.89 7.87 1.73
C GLU A 30 -9.76 6.91 1.39
N VAL A 31 -10.05 5.91 0.56
CA VAL A 31 -9.05 4.93 0.12
C VAL A 31 -8.73 5.19 -1.34
N ILE A 32 -7.46 5.48 -1.62
CA ILE A 32 -6.96 5.72 -2.96
C ILE A 32 -6.07 4.56 -3.39
N ALA A 33 -6.41 3.94 -4.51
CA ALA A 33 -5.61 2.88 -5.11
C ALA A 33 -4.59 3.48 -6.07
N LEU A 34 -3.32 3.21 -5.83
CA LEU A 34 -2.23 3.66 -6.68
C LEU A 34 -1.50 2.44 -7.22
N GLY A 35 -1.73 2.11 -8.48
CA GLY A 35 -1.06 1.00 -9.15
C GLY A 35 0.14 1.47 -9.95
N THR A 36 1.20 0.66 -9.98
CA THR A 36 2.31 0.90 -10.89
C THR A 36 1.88 0.65 -12.35
N ASN A 37 0.78 -0.08 -12.54
CA ASN A 37 0.18 -0.38 -13.84
C ASN A 37 -1.35 -0.38 -13.71
N ALA A 38 -2.04 -0.34 -14.85
CA ALA A 38 -3.50 -0.25 -14.88
C ALA A 38 -4.20 -1.51 -14.37
N VAL A 39 -3.60 -2.69 -14.54
CA VAL A 39 -4.18 -3.95 -14.06
C VAL A 39 -4.24 -3.97 -12.53
N ALA A 40 -3.15 -3.57 -11.87
CA ALA A 40 -3.11 -3.49 -10.42
C ALA A 40 -4.15 -2.49 -9.90
N THR A 41 -4.23 -1.30 -10.51
CA THR A 41 -5.22 -0.30 -10.13
C THR A 41 -6.65 -0.84 -10.29
N ALA A 42 -6.93 -1.52 -11.40
CA ALA A 42 -8.25 -2.08 -11.64
C ALA A 42 -8.65 -3.12 -10.59
N GLN A 43 -7.73 -3.99 -10.19
CA GLN A 43 -8.00 -4.97 -9.13
C GLN A 43 -8.29 -4.31 -7.79
N MET A 44 -7.54 -3.28 -7.45
CA MET A 44 -7.78 -2.51 -6.23
C MET A 44 -9.10 -1.75 -6.28
N MET A 45 -9.50 -1.25 -7.45
CA MET A 45 -10.80 -0.60 -7.62
C MET A 45 -11.95 -1.59 -7.46
N LYS A 46 -11.79 -2.84 -7.92
CA LYS A 46 -12.78 -3.90 -7.68
C LYS A 46 -12.95 -4.19 -6.19
N ALA A 47 -11.91 -4.00 -5.40
CA ALA A 47 -11.98 -4.15 -3.94
C ALA A 47 -12.61 -2.92 -3.27
N ARG A 48 -13.08 -1.94 -4.06
CA ARG A 48 -13.90 -0.79 -3.65
C ARG A 48 -13.11 0.41 -3.15
N ALA A 49 -11.89 0.62 -3.64
CA ALA A 49 -11.22 1.89 -3.42
C ALA A 49 -12.10 3.04 -3.93
N ASN A 50 -12.02 4.17 -3.28
CA ASN A 50 -12.83 5.34 -3.64
C ASN A 50 -12.38 5.97 -4.96
N ARG A 51 -11.07 6.03 -5.17
CA ARG A 51 -10.46 6.52 -6.41
C ARG A 51 -9.22 5.72 -6.73
N GLY A 52 -8.81 5.75 -7.97
CA GLY A 52 -7.60 5.06 -8.40
C GLY A 52 -6.87 5.82 -9.49
N ALA A 53 -5.56 5.65 -9.53
CA ALA A 53 -4.71 6.19 -10.58
C ALA A 53 -3.50 5.27 -10.77
N SER A 54 -2.90 5.33 -11.95
CA SER A 54 -1.82 4.42 -12.32
C SER A 54 -0.59 5.18 -12.79
N GLY A 55 0.58 4.62 -12.47
CA GLY A 55 1.84 5.07 -13.02
C GLY A 55 2.61 6.03 -12.15
N GLU A 56 3.82 6.33 -12.60
CA GLU A 56 4.81 7.06 -11.82
C GLU A 56 4.32 8.45 -11.40
N ASN A 57 3.81 9.22 -12.35
CA ASN A 57 3.40 10.59 -12.02
C ASN A 57 2.25 10.61 -11.02
N ALA A 58 1.25 9.72 -11.21
CA ALA A 58 0.12 9.60 -10.28
C ALA A 58 0.60 9.27 -8.87
N ILE A 59 1.50 8.31 -8.73
CA ILE A 59 2.06 7.91 -7.45
C ILE A 59 2.83 9.06 -6.80
N VAL A 60 3.77 9.65 -7.54
CA VAL A 60 4.62 10.74 -7.03
C VAL A 60 3.77 11.92 -6.52
N ARG A 61 2.76 12.29 -7.28
CA ARG A 61 1.89 13.42 -6.93
C ARG A 61 0.98 13.10 -5.74
N THR A 62 0.42 11.90 -5.71
CA THR A 62 -0.62 11.58 -4.75
C THR A 62 -0.08 11.22 -3.37
N VAL A 63 1.10 10.57 -3.28
CA VAL A 63 1.67 10.19 -1.98
C VAL A 63 1.97 11.42 -1.11
N ALA A 64 2.23 12.57 -1.72
CA ALA A 64 2.45 13.81 -0.98
C ALA A 64 1.22 14.28 -0.21
N THR A 65 0.03 13.80 -0.58
CA THR A 65 -1.25 14.19 0.04
C THR A 65 -1.81 13.14 1.00
N ALA A 66 -1.14 12.00 1.12
CA ALA A 66 -1.61 10.90 1.96
C ALA A 66 -1.37 11.16 3.44
N ASP A 67 -2.26 10.64 4.28
CA ASP A 67 -2.03 10.55 5.73
C ASP A 67 -1.28 9.27 6.08
N VAL A 68 -1.60 8.18 5.38
CA VAL A 68 -0.92 6.90 5.55
C VAL A 68 -0.80 6.19 4.21
N ILE A 69 0.29 5.47 4.04
CA ILE A 69 0.56 4.65 2.86
C ILE A 69 0.66 3.20 3.29
N LEU A 70 -0.10 2.34 2.64
CA LEU A 70 -0.08 0.90 2.86
C LEU A 70 0.41 0.18 1.61
N GLY A 71 1.13 -0.91 1.81
CA GLY A 71 1.61 -1.76 0.73
C GLY A 71 2.59 -2.78 1.25
N CYS A 72 3.23 -3.52 0.34
CA CYS A 72 4.32 -4.41 0.71
C CYS A 72 5.65 -3.65 0.70
N LEU A 73 6.67 -4.27 1.28
CA LEU A 73 8.03 -3.70 1.36
C LEU A 73 8.56 -3.28 -0.03
N SER A 74 8.19 -3.99 -1.08
CA SER A 74 8.67 -3.71 -2.44
C SER A 74 8.41 -2.28 -2.91
N ILE A 75 7.38 -1.60 -2.40
CA ILE A 75 7.04 -0.26 -2.89
C ILE A 75 8.07 0.82 -2.54
N VAL A 76 8.95 0.53 -1.58
CA VAL A 76 10.06 1.45 -1.23
C VAL A 76 11.42 0.93 -1.73
N LEU A 77 11.43 -0.14 -2.49
CA LEU A 77 12.65 -0.71 -3.07
C LEU A 77 12.70 -0.37 -4.56
N ALA A 78 13.68 0.45 -4.93
CA ALA A 78 13.85 0.86 -6.32
C ALA A 78 14.04 -0.36 -7.23
N ASN A 79 13.36 -0.35 -8.37
CA ASN A 79 13.39 -1.39 -9.40
C ASN A 79 12.77 -2.72 -8.98
N SER A 80 12.03 -2.76 -7.90
CA SER A 80 11.29 -3.95 -7.50
C SER A 80 10.12 -4.24 -8.45
N MET A 81 9.52 -5.40 -8.32
CA MET A 81 8.42 -5.87 -9.18
C MET A 81 8.81 -5.83 -10.67
N MET A 82 9.99 -6.39 -10.99
CA MET A 82 10.54 -6.41 -12.35
C MET A 82 10.68 -5.01 -12.97
N GLY A 83 11.01 -4.02 -12.13
CA GLY A 83 11.20 -2.65 -12.60
C GLY A 83 9.94 -1.79 -12.58
N GLU A 84 8.77 -2.34 -12.23
CA GLU A 84 7.55 -1.54 -12.17
C GLU A 84 7.65 -0.41 -11.14
N VAL A 85 8.32 -0.67 -10.01
CA VAL A 85 8.60 0.38 -9.04
C VAL A 85 9.86 1.11 -9.47
N THR A 86 9.69 2.25 -10.10
CA THR A 86 10.83 3.05 -10.56
C THR A 86 11.56 3.66 -9.36
N PRO A 87 12.85 4.01 -9.51
CA PRO A 87 13.57 4.73 -8.45
C PRO A 87 12.85 6.00 -7.99
N ARG A 88 12.22 6.73 -8.91
CA ARG A 88 11.48 7.94 -8.57
C ARG A 88 10.24 7.63 -7.73
N MET A 89 9.52 6.55 -8.04
CA MET A 89 8.40 6.08 -7.21
C MET A 89 8.88 5.73 -5.80
N ALA A 90 9.93 4.91 -5.70
CA ALA A 90 10.45 4.47 -4.40
C ALA A 90 10.88 5.65 -3.54
N VAL A 91 11.57 6.62 -4.12
CA VAL A 91 11.99 7.85 -3.42
C VAL A 91 10.79 8.64 -2.94
N ALA A 92 9.80 8.85 -3.81
CA ALA A 92 8.61 9.63 -3.47
C ALA A 92 7.82 8.98 -2.33
N ILE A 93 7.64 7.66 -2.38
CA ILE A 93 6.93 6.92 -1.34
C ILE A 93 7.69 6.97 -0.02
N ALA A 94 8.98 6.64 -0.04
CA ALA A 94 9.81 6.61 1.16
C ALA A 94 9.96 8.01 1.80
N SER A 95 9.98 9.06 0.99
CA SER A 95 10.18 10.43 1.44
C SER A 95 8.87 11.15 1.79
N ALA A 96 7.71 10.58 1.48
CA ALA A 96 6.44 11.21 1.76
C ALA A 96 6.27 11.48 3.26
N PRO A 97 5.62 12.60 3.65
CA PRO A 97 5.34 12.87 5.06
C PRO A 97 4.43 11.82 5.70
N ALA A 98 3.62 11.15 4.90
CA ALA A 98 2.71 10.11 5.36
C ALA A 98 3.44 9.01 6.12
N ARG A 99 2.78 8.43 7.12
CA ARG A 99 3.26 7.21 7.77
C ARG A 99 3.14 6.06 6.80
N LYS A 100 4.20 5.27 6.65
CA LYS A 100 4.21 4.07 5.83
C LYS A 100 4.08 2.86 6.74
N ILE A 101 3.04 2.05 6.54
CA ILE A 101 2.83 0.79 7.25
C ILE A 101 2.88 -0.31 6.20
N LEU A 102 3.94 -1.10 6.24
CA LEU A 102 4.27 -2.03 5.16
C LEU A 102 4.22 -3.47 5.60
N LEU A 103 3.66 -4.32 4.73
CA LEU A 103 3.78 -5.76 4.87
C LEU A 103 5.24 -6.15 4.59
N PRO A 104 5.85 -7.01 5.42
CA PRO A 104 7.26 -7.39 5.24
C PRO A 104 7.42 -8.45 4.14
N LEU A 105 6.89 -8.18 2.97
CA LEU A 105 6.86 -9.08 1.83
C LEU A 105 7.58 -8.44 0.65
N THR A 106 8.50 -9.18 0.06
CA THR A 106 9.17 -8.78 -1.18
C THR A 106 9.76 -10.02 -1.84
N GLN A 107 9.84 -9.98 -3.16
CA GLN A 107 10.54 -11.00 -3.96
C GLN A 107 11.98 -10.57 -4.25
N GLU A 108 12.37 -9.40 -3.78
CA GLU A 108 13.72 -8.89 -3.97
C GLU A 108 14.71 -9.52 -3.00
N ALA A 109 15.99 -9.36 -3.27
CA ALA A 109 17.08 -9.93 -2.44
C ALA A 109 17.27 -9.10 -1.15
N VAL A 110 16.20 -8.97 -0.37
CA VAL A 110 16.18 -8.24 0.91
C VAL A 110 15.62 -9.15 1.98
N GLU A 111 16.36 -9.29 3.07
CA GLU A 111 15.92 -10.06 4.22
C GLU A 111 15.90 -9.15 5.44
N ILE A 112 14.83 -9.20 6.21
CA ILE A 112 14.71 -8.44 7.45
C ILE A 112 14.83 -9.42 8.61
N VAL A 113 15.89 -9.27 9.39
CA VAL A 113 16.16 -10.13 10.54
C VAL A 113 15.12 -9.91 11.63
N GLY A 114 14.70 -10.98 12.26
CA GLY A 114 13.75 -10.91 13.37
C GLY A 114 12.29 -11.07 12.98
N LEU A 115 11.99 -11.19 11.70
CA LEU A 115 10.62 -11.42 11.24
C LEU A 115 10.25 -12.89 11.38
N ILE A 116 9.03 -13.15 11.84
CA ILE A 116 8.44 -14.48 11.88
C ILE A 116 7.48 -14.58 10.70
N PRO A 117 7.59 -15.59 9.83
CA PRO A 117 6.65 -15.77 8.72
C PRO A 117 5.22 -15.91 9.21
N GLU A 118 4.31 -15.16 8.61
CA GLU A 118 2.87 -15.22 8.89
C GLU A 118 2.10 -15.24 7.57
N PRO A 119 0.94 -15.91 7.53
CA PRO A 119 0.08 -15.88 6.33
C PRO A 119 -0.36 -14.45 6.00
N LEU A 120 -0.54 -14.17 4.72
CA LEU A 120 -0.95 -12.84 4.25
C LEU A 120 -2.23 -12.32 4.94
N PRO A 121 -3.28 -13.12 5.13
CA PRO A 121 -4.49 -12.63 5.81
C PRO A 121 -4.21 -12.14 7.23
N HIS A 122 -3.32 -12.77 7.96
CA HIS A 122 -2.93 -12.33 9.32
C HIS A 122 -2.20 -10.99 9.26
N LEU A 123 -1.27 -10.83 8.32
CA LEU A 123 -0.52 -9.60 8.16
C LEU A 123 -1.41 -8.44 7.75
N VAL A 124 -2.35 -8.68 6.83
CA VAL A 124 -3.34 -7.68 6.42
C VAL A 124 -4.18 -7.24 7.62
N ASP A 125 -4.66 -8.19 8.42
CA ASP A 125 -5.45 -7.86 9.60
C ASP A 125 -4.64 -7.10 10.64
N ARG A 126 -3.36 -7.43 10.83
CA ARG A 126 -2.49 -6.67 11.74
C ARG A 126 -2.34 -5.22 11.32
N ILE A 127 -2.21 -4.95 10.03
CA ILE A 127 -2.17 -3.57 9.55
C ILE A 127 -3.50 -2.87 9.81
N VAL A 128 -4.59 -3.46 9.36
CA VAL A 128 -5.91 -2.79 9.35
C VAL A 128 -6.50 -2.69 10.75
N SER A 129 -6.52 -3.79 11.51
CA SER A 129 -7.20 -3.85 12.80
C SER A 129 -6.34 -3.43 13.98
N GLN A 130 -5.00 -3.43 13.84
CA GLN A 130 -4.08 -3.09 14.93
C GLN A 130 -3.30 -1.81 14.64
N LYS A 131 -2.41 -1.82 13.64
CA LYS A 131 -1.50 -0.69 13.41
C LYS A 131 -2.24 0.58 12.99
N LEU A 132 -3.19 0.45 12.09
CA LEU A 132 -3.98 1.60 11.65
C LEU A 132 -4.89 2.11 12.78
N ARG A 133 -5.46 1.20 13.56
CA ARG A 133 -6.27 1.56 14.73
C ARG A 133 -5.45 2.34 15.76
N GLU A 134 -4.24 1.90 16.07
CA GLU A 134 -3.34 2.62 16.97
C GLU A 134 -3.08 4.04 16.46
N MET A 135 -2.86 4.19 15.16
CA MET A 135 -2.63 5.48 14.54
C MET A 135 -3.87 6.38 14.65
N ILE A 136 -5.06 5.86 14.41
CA ILE A 136 -6.32 6.60 14.51
C ILE A 136 -6.57 7.05 15.95
N ASP A 137 -6.35 6.17 16.91
CA ASP A 137 -6.64 6.44 18.32
C ASP A 137 -5.68 7.47 18.95
N HIS A 138 -4.55 7.72 18.32
CA HIS A 138 -3.54 8.67 18.80
C HIS A 138 -3.56 10.03 18.06
N VAL A 139 -4.57 10.26 17.26
CA VAL A 139 -4.71 11.53 16.53
C VAL A 139 -5.54 12.54 17.30
#